data_3b177780fa4329541b60f82c13c705d4
#
_entry.id   3b177780fa4329541b60f82c13c705d4
#
_cell.length_a   1.000
_cell.length_b   1.000
_cell.length_c   1.000
_cell.angle_alpha   90.00
_cell.angle_beta   90.00
_cell.angle_gamma   90.00
#
_symmetry.space_group_name_H-M   'P 1'
#
loop_
_entity.id
_entity.type
_entity.pdbx_description
1 polymer ?
#
loop_
_entity_poly.entity_id
_entity_poly.type
_entity_poly.pdbx_seq_one_letter_code
_entity_poly.pdbx_strand_id
1 'polypeptide(L)'
;RLVAIKGAQNVALITGEERIEPPQARWYCCTVESMPIHREFAFVAIDEAQLGADPERGHIFTDRILHARGREETMILGSESLRPIIRSLLPDAEIISRPRFSTLSYAGAKKLSRLPKRSAIVAFSIEQVYAVAETLRRMRGGAAVVMGALSPRTRNAQVAMFQSGEVDYLVATDAIGMGLNLDVAHVAFVSLSKFDGSRRRRLTVAEMAQIAGRAGRHQRDGSFGTLAGEGSEFTPEEVLAIEGHSFPRLDWLFWREAKPRFNDIATLIADLEKKPGRPGLLPAPKVIDLLVLKRLTEMPDVKSLIRHPVDVARLWEVACLPDFRQMGEEHHSRFVASLWQYLGQGERVIPHGIYANEL
;
A
#
# COMPACT_ATOMS: atom_id res chain seq x y z
N ARG A 1 4.00 15.95 9.98
CA ARG A 1 5.15 16.82 9.65
C ARG A 1 4.71 18.04 8.82
N LEU A 2 3.97 17.84 7.70
CA LEU A 2 3.51 18.95 6.87
C LEU A 2 2.61 19.91 7.66
N VAL A 3 1.67 19.38 8.46
CA VAL A 3 0.81 20.16 9.37
C VAL A 3 1.64 21.00 10.35
N ALA A 4 2.71 20.46 10.92
CA ALA A 4 3.59 21.18 11.83
C ALA A 4 4.35 22.35 11.15
N ILE A 5 4.58 22.26 9.85
CA ILE A 5 5.31 23.28 9.06
C ILE A 5 4.34 24.33 8.48
N LYS A 6 3.18 23.89 8.01
CA LYS A 6 2.24 24.74 7.22
C LYS A 6 0.99 25.16 8.00
N GLY A 7 0.74 24.57 9.18
CA GLY A 7 -0.49 24.77 9.95
C GLY A 7 -1.63 23.85 9.49
N ALA A 8 -2.43 23.39 10.42
CA ALA A 8 -3.51 22.43 10.17
C ALA A 8 -4.57 22.96 9.20
N GLN A 9 -4.87 24.26 9.24
CA GLN A 9 -5.86 24.91 8.37
C GLN A 9 -5.47 24.93 6.89
N ASN A 10 -4.17 24.72 6.59
CA ASN A 10 -3.64 24.79 5.22
C ASN A 10 -3.39 23.41 4.60
N VAL A 11 -3.56 22.33 5.36
CA VAL A 11 -3.22 20.97 4.93
C VAL A 11 -4.47 20.09 4.92
N ALA A 12 -4.76 19.50 3.77
CA ALA A 12 -5.77 18.46 3.63
C ALA A 12 -5.12 17.07 3.72
N LEU A 13 -5.84 16.13 4.32
CA LEU A 13 -5.54 14.70 4.33
C LEU A 13 -6.71 13.95 3.73
N ILE A 14 -6.47 13.20 2.65
CA ILE A 14 -7.51 12.44 1.95
C ILE A 14 -7.01 11.00 1.76
N THR A 15 -7.63 10.09 2.48
CA THR A 15 -7.35 8.65 2.41
C THR A 15 -8.64 7.87 2.30
N GLY A 16 -8.58 6.55 2.17
CA GLY A 16 -9.77 5.70 2.25
C GLY A 16 -10.44 5.70 3.63
N GLU A 17 -9.68 6.01 4.70
CA GLU A 17 -10.16 5.97 6.09
C GLU A 17 -10.47 7.36 6.66
N GLU A 18 -9.77 8.39 6.21
CA GLU A 18 -9.88 9.74 6.75
C GLU A 18 -9.99 10.78 5.64
N ARG A 19 -10.89 11.74 5.85
CA ARG A 19 -11.01 12.93 5.00
C ARG A 19 -11.05 14.17 5.85
N ILE A 20 -9.93 14.88 5.91
CA ILE A 20 -9.78 16.17 6.57
C ILE A 20 -9.45 17.18 5.49
N GLU A 21 -10.39 18.04 5.15
CA GLU A 21 -10.24 18.99 4.05
C GLU A 21 -10.66 20.40 4.49
N PRO A 22 -9.78 21.15 5.17
CA PRO A 22 -10.06 22.53 5.57
C PRO A 22 -10.35 23.40 4.34
N PRO A 23 -11.28 24.36 4.41
CA PRO A 23 -11.64 25.22 3.29
C PRO A 23 -10.47 26.01 2.68
N GLN A 24 -9.44 26.29 3.50
CA GLN A 24 -8.26 27.03 3.10
C GLN A 24 -7.07 26.14 2.71
N ALA A 25 -7.28 24.82 2.60
CA ALA A 25 -6.22 23.87 2.30
C ALA A 25 -5.56 24.18 0.95
N ARG A 26 -4.24 24.32 0.99
CA ARG A 26 -3.37 24.50 -0.19
C ARG A 26 -2.45 23.31 -0.42
N TRP A 27 -2.24 22.50 0.61
CA TRP A 27 -1.37 21.33 0.60
C TRP A 27 -2.22 20.09 0.79
N TYR A 28 -2.09 19.13 -0.13
CA TYR A 28 -2.88 17.92 -0.12
C TYR A 28 -1.98 16.72 0.06
N CYS A 29 -2.21 15.94 1.13
CA CYS A 29 -1.62 14.63 1.34
C CYS A 29 -2.71 13.59 1.12
N CYS A 30 -2.50 12.66 0.21
CA CYS A 30 -3.50 11.65 -0.13
C CYS A 30 -2.86 10.31 -0.44
N THR A 31 -3.64 9.24 -0.35
CA THR A 31 -3.28 7.98 -0.99
C THR A 31 -3.47 8.12 -2.50
N VAL A 32 -2.83 7.25 -3.27
CA VAL A 32 -2.91 7.30 -4.74
C VAL A 32 -4.33 7.14 -5.26
N GLU A 33 -5.14 6.32 -4.58
CA GLU A 33 -6.55 6.08 -4.88
C GLU A 33 -7.41 7.32 -4.65
N SER A 34 -7.13 8.03 -3.55
CA SER A 34 -7.91 9.21 -3.12
C SER A 34 -7.39 10.52 -3.68
N MET A 35 -6.42 10.48 -4.58
CA MET A 35 -5.84 11.68 -5.20
C MET A 35 -6.90 12.47 -5.97
N PRO A 36 -7.11 13.78 -5.66
CA PRO A 36 -8.14 14.60 -6.30
C PRO A 36 -7.73 15.03 -7.71
N ILE A 37 -7.83 14.12 -8.67
CA ILE A 37 -7.41 14.30 -10.08
C ILE A 37 -8.23 15.33 -10.86
N HIS A 38 -9.37 15.75 -10.33
CA HIS A 38 -10.24 16.77 -10.92
C HIS A 38 -9.82 18.21 -10.59
N ARG A 39 -8.83 18.37 -9.71
CA ARG A 39 -8.28 19.67 -9.31
C ARG A 39 -6.94 19.92 -9.97
N GLU A 40 -6.69 21.18 -10.29
CA GLU A 40 -5.39 21.64 -10.77
C GLU A 40 -4.51 22.04 -9.59
N PHE A 41 -3.29 21.54 -9.59
CA PHE A 41 -2.24 21.87 -8.62
C PHE A 41 -1.02 22.44 -9.34
N ALA A 42 -0.33 23.40 -8.72
CA ALA A 42 0.95 23.89 -9.23
C ALA A 42 2.01 22.78 -9.21
N PHE A 43 2.04 22.01 -8.13
CA PHE A 43 2.99 20.92 -7.89
C PHE A 43 2.25 19.63 -7.60
N VAL A 44 2.69 18.53 -8.23
CA VAL A 44 2.20 17.18 -7.98
C VAL A 44 3.37 16.24 -7.69
N ALA A 45 3.31 15.46 -6.62
CA ALA A 45 4.29 14.43 -6.31
C ALA A 45 3.62 13.06 -6.19
N ILE A 46 4.22 12.05 -6.84
CA ILE A 46 3.83 10.65 -6.75
C ILE A 46 4.98 9.90 -6.10
N ASP A 47 4.78 9.42 -4.87
CA ASP A 47 5.80 8.67 -4.13
C ASP A 47 5.60 7.16 -4.32
N GLU A 48 6.67 6.38 -4.10
CA GLU A 48 6.69 4.91 -4.25
C GLU A 48 6.21 4.44 -5.64
N ALA A 49 6.61 5.14 -6.70
CA ALA A 49 6.13 4.88 -8.07
C ALA A 49 6.42 3.46 -8.59
N GLN A 50 7.38 2.71 -7.98
CA GLN A 50 7.61 1.30 -8.27
C GLN A 50 6.39 0.41 -7.96
N LEU A 51 5.45 0.88 -7.13
CA LEU A 51 4.17 0.20 -6.91
C LEU A 51 3.30 0.16 -8.18
N GLY A 52 3.66 0.85 -9.25
CA GLY A 52 3.07 0.62 -10.57
C GLY A 52 3.21 -0.82 -11.09
N ALA A 53 4.17 -1.58 -10.55
CA ALA A 53 4.34 -3.01 -10.83
C ALA A 53 3.62 -3.93 -9.81
N ASP A 54 2.86 -3.38 -8.87
CA ASP A 54 2.05 -4.14 -7.92
C ASP A 54 0.83 -4.76 -8.62
N PRO A 55 0.55 -6.08 -8.44
CA PRO A 55 -0.55 -6.75 -9.13
C PRO A 55 -1.94 -6.19 -8.80
N GLU A 56 -2.16 -5.70 -7.59
CA GLU A 56 -3.46 -5.22 -7.13
C GLU A 56 -3.67 -3.73 -7.40
N ARG A 57 -2.68 -2.91 -7.03
CA ARG A 57 -2.78 -1.46 -7.04
C ARG A 57 -2.02 -0.78 -8.17
N GLY A 58 -1.17 -1.54 -8.89
CA GLY A 58 -0.23 -0.97 -9.85
C GLY A 58 -0.88 -0.15 -10.95
N HIS A 59 -2.04 -0.55 -11.43
CA HIS A 59 -2.76 0.18 -12.46
C HIS A 59 -3.17 1.60 -12.02
N ILE A 60 -3.44 1.82 -10.74
CA ILE A 60 -3.77 3.13 -10.19
C ILE A 60 -2.53 4.02 -10.16
N PHE A 61 -1.39 3.49 -9.67
CA PHE A 61 -0.10 4.19 -9.71
C PHE A 61 0.28 4.56 -11.14
N THR A 62 0.15 3.62 -12.06
CA THR A 62 0.47 3.82 -13.48
C THR A 62 -0.38 4.92 -14.10
N ASP A 63 -1.68 4.97 -13.80
CA ASP A 63 -2.54 6.06 -14.25
C ASP A 63 -2.03 7.42 -13.75
N ARG A 64 -1.68 7.53 -12.47
CA ARG A 64 -1.15 8.77 -11.91
C ARG A 64 0.21 9.14 -12.52
N ILE A 65 1.11 8.17 -12.70
CA ILE A 65 2.40 8.37 -13.37
C ILE A 65 2.21 8.92 -14.79
N LEU A 66 1.23 8.40 -15.53
CA LEU A 66 0.98 8.79 -16.92
C LEU A 66 0.22 10.11 -17.06
N HIS A 67 -0.71 10.43 -16.16
CA HIS A 67 -1.70 11.47 -16.38
C HIS A 67 -1.75 12.57 -15.32
N ALA A 68 -1.35 12.31 -14.06
CA ALA A 68 -1.33 13.37 -13.06
C ALA A 68 -0.18 14.34 -13.33
N ARG A 69 -0.51 15.62 -13.46
CA ARG A 69 0.47 16.67 -13.74
C ARG A 69 0.23 17.88 -12.85
N GLY A 70 1.34 18.43 -12.34
CA GLY A 70 1.35 19.77 -11.80
C GLY A 70 1.46 20.78 -12.94
N ARG A 71 0.84 21.93 -12.77
CA ARG A 71 0.93 23.01 -13.76
C ARG A 71 2.37 23.55 -13.91
N GLU A 72 3.13 23.54 -12.83
CA GLU A 72 4.51 24.03 -12.78
C GLU A 72 5.51 22.87 -12.73
N GLU A 73 5.26 21.88 -11.87
CA GLU A 73 6.17 20.75 -11.68
C GLU A 73 5.44 19.47 -11.35
N THR A 74 5.93 18.35 -11.88
CA THR A 74 5.52 17.00 -11.50
C THR A 74 6.73 16.20 -11.07
N MET A 75 6.71 15.67 -9.86
CA MET A 75 7.78 14.85 -9.29
C MET A 75 7.33 13.40 -9.14
N ILE A 76 8.10 12.47 -9.67
CA ILE A 76 7.89 11.04 -9.51
C ILE A 76 9.06 10.49 -8.70
N LEU A 77 8.76 9.95 -7.50
CA LEU A 77 9.76 9.40 -6.61
C LEU A 77 9.63 7.87 -6.58
N GLY A 78 10.75 7.20 -6.63
CA GLY A 78 10.76 5.74 -6.62
C GLY A 78 12.18 5.17 -6.61
N SER A 79 12.26 3.85 -6.65
CA SER A 79 13.53 3.14 -6.70
C SER A 79 14.22 3.27 -8.06
N GLU A 80 15.54 3.09 -8.07
CA GLU A 80 16.34 3.09 -9.31
C GLU A 80 15.89 2.03 -10.32
N SER A 81 15.24 0.96 -9.86
CA SER A 81 14.65 -0.08 -10.72
C SER A 81 13.64 0.46 -11.73
N LEU A 82 12.99 1.60 -11.45
CA LEU A 82 12.04 2.28 -12.33
C LEU A 82 12.69 2.98 -13.53
N ARG A 83 13.98 3.30 -13.48
CA ARG A 83 14.63 4.14 -14.50
C ARG A 83 14.35 3.71 -15.94
N PRO A 84 14.45 2.41 -16.33
CA PRO A 84 14.23 2.01 -17.71
C PRO A 84 12.80 2.28 -18.17
N ILE A 85 11.82 1.93 -17.33
CA ILE A 85 10.40 2.08 -17.68
C ILE A 85 9.97 3.54 -17.69
N ILE A 86 10.47 4.38 -16.79
CA ILE A 86 10.19 5.82 -16.79
C ILE A 86 10.75 6.49 -18.04
N ARG A 87 11.97 6.14 -18.46
CA ARG A 87 12.54 6.64 -19.73
C ARG A 87 11.69 6.28 -20.94
N SER A 88 11.11 5.08 -20.95
CA SER A 88 10.24 4.62 -22.03
C SER A 88 8.88 5.32 -22.03
N LEU A 89 8.26 5.49 -20.85
CA LEU A 89 6.91 6.05 -20.73
C LEU A 89 6.88 7.57 -20.73
N LEU A 90 7.92 8.21 -20.18
CA LEU A 90 8.06 9.66 -19.99
C LEU A 90 9.43 10.11 -20.51
N PRO A 91 9.68 10.13 -21.82
CA PRO A 91 10.99 10.40 -22.40
C PRO A 91 11.53 11.82 -22.07
N ASP A 92 10.62 12.77 -21.82
CA ASP A 92 10.97 14.15 -21.50
C ASP A 92 11.26 14.38 -20.01
N ALA A 93 11.13 13.35 -19.16
CA ALA A 93 11.36 13.48 -17.73
C ALA A 93 12.86 13.51 -17.43
N GLU A 94 13.27 14.51 -16.64
CA GLU A 94 14.60 14.55 -16.06
C GLU A 94 14.71 13.50 -14.94
N ILE A 95 15.75 12.66 -14.99
CA ILE A 95 15.96 11.62 -13.99
C ILE A 95 17.16 11.98 -13.11
N ILE A 96 16.88 12.30 -11.86
CA ILE A 96 17.88 12.63 -10.85
C ILE A 96 18.01 11.47 -9.87
N SER A 97 19.19 10.88 -9.77
CA SER A 97 19.49 9.85 -8.75
C SER A 97 20.16 10.48 -7.53
N ARG A 98 19.71 10.06 -6.37
CA ARG A 98 20.35 10.39 -5.10
C ARG A 98 20.68 9.13 -4.34
N PRO A 99 21.95 8.76 -4.20
CA PRO A 99 22.35 7.60 -3.42
C PRO A 99 22.00 7.81 -1.95
N ARG A 100 21.81 6.71 -1.26
CA ARG A 100 21.65 6.72 0.20
C ARG A 100 22.94 7.24 0.84
N PHE A 101 22.81 8.17 1.79
CA PHE A 101 23.97 8.76 2.48
C PHE A 101 24.48 7.87 3.62
N SER A 102 23.65 7.00 4.19
CA SER A 102 24.01 6.12 5.30
C SER A 102 24.23 4.68 4.82
N THR A 103 25.18 3.99 5.44
CA THR A 103 25.44 2.59 5.18
C THR A 103 24.34 1.72 5.77
N LEU A 104 23.94 0.68 5.06
CA LEU A 104 23.08 -0.39 5.54
C LEU A 104 23.89 -1.69 5.52
N SER A 105 24.08 -2.34 6.66
CA SER A 105 24.93 -3.53 6.78
C SER A 105 24.18 -4.72 7.36
N TYR A 106 24.50 -5.90 6.87
CA TYR A 106 23.97 -7.16 7.41
C TYR A 106 24.67 -7.50 8.73
N ALA A 107 23.91 -7.77 9.77
CA ALA A 107 24.39 -8.05 11.12
C ALA A 107 24.17 -9.49 11.58
N GLY A 108 23.80 -10.38 10.65
CA GLY A 108 23.52 -11.79 10.94
C GLY A 108 22.25 -12.02 11.77
N ALA A 109 22.10 -13.26 12.22
CA ALA A 109 21.00 -13.65 13.11
C ALA A 109 21.33 -13.31 14.56
N LYS A 110 20.40 -12.68 15.27
CA LYS A 110 20.54 -12.29 16.68
C LYS A 110 19.40 -12.82 17.53
N LYS A 111 19.71 -13.27 18.74
CA LYS A 111 18.67 -13.58 19.74
C LYS A 111 17.92 -12.31 20.12
N LEU A 112 16.63 -12.40 20.39
CA LEU A 112 15.78 -11.28 20.81
C LEU A 112 16.40 -10.51 22.00
N SER A 113 16.99 -11.24 22.95
CA SER A 113 17.68 -10.68 24.12
C SER A 113 18.97 -9.88 23.81
N ARG A 114 19.52 -10.01 22.60
CA ARG A 114 20.77 -9.36 22.16
C ARG A 114 20.56 -8.30 21.09
N LEU A 115 19.29 -7.99 20.76
CA LEU A 115 18.99 -6.90 19.85
C LEU A 115 19.42 -5.55 20.46
N PRO A 116 20.03 -4.68 19.67
CA PRO A 116 20.37 -3.33 20.13
C PRO A 116 19.08 -2.52 20.42
N LYS A 117 19.22 -1.49 21.25
CA LYS A 117 18.14 -0.51 21.41
C LYS A 117 17.82 0.14 20.08
N ARG A 118 16.63 0.71 19.96
CA ARG A 118 16.12 1.30 18.72
C ARG A 118 15.98 0.27 17.60
N SER A 119 15.65 -0.98 17.93
CA SER A 119 15.38 -2.02 16.95
C SER A 119 13.91 -2.10 16.60
N ALA A 120 13.63 -2.31 15.29
CA ALA A 120 12.35 -2.75 14.80
C ALA A 120 12.39 -4.25 14.48
N ILE A 121 11.43 -4.98 14.99
CA ILE A 121 11.25 -6.42 14.76
C ILE A 121 10.06 -6.60 13.84
N VAL A 122 10.28 -7.24 12.69
CA VAL A 122 9.26 -7.36 11.64
C VAL A 122 8.78 -8.80 11.53
N ALA A 123 7.48 -8.99 11.72
CA ALA A 123 6.78 -10.26 11.61
C ALA A 123 5.65 -10.15 10.56
N PHE A 124 5.18 -11.27 10.03
CA PHE A 124 4.20 -11.30 8.94
C PHE A 124 2.89 -11.99 9.34
N SER A 125 2.64 -12.17 10.62
CA SER A 125 1.33 -12.52 11.17
C SER A 125 1.08 -11.76 12.47
N ILE A 126 -0.20 -11.56 12.76
CA ILE A 126 -0.66 -10.88 13.98
C ILE A 126 -0.20 -11.63 15.22
N GLU A 127 -0.27 -12.95 15.19
CA GLU A 127 0.13 -13.84 16.28
C GLU A 127 1.62 -13.68 16.59
N GLN A 128 2.48 -13.66 15.56
CA GLN A 128 3.93 -13.45 15.74
C GLN A 128 4.21 -12.05 16.31
N VAL A 129 3.53 -11.01 15.84
CA VAL A 129 3.70 -9.65 16.37
C VAL A 129 3.42 -9.62 17.88
N TYR A 130 2.29 -10.19 18.30
CA TYR A 130 1.94 -10.22 19.73
C TYR A 130 2.85 -11.11 20.56
N ALA A 131 3.26 -12.27 20.04
CA ALA A 131 4.19 -13.17 20.74
C ALA A 131 5.55 -12.51 21.00
N VAL A 132 6.08 -11.81 20.00
CA VAL A 132 7.35 -11.06 20.13
C VAL A 132 7.17 -9.86 21.08
N ALA A 133 6.09 -9.10 20.96
CA ALA A 133 5.80 -7.95 21.81
C ALA A 133 5.66 -8.38 23.29
N GLU A 134 4.97 -9.49 23.57
CA GLU A 134 4.82 -10.03 24.91
C GLU A 134 6.17 -10.51 25.49
N THR A 135 6.99 -11.14 24.67
CA THR A 135 8.33 -11.57 25.07
C THR A 135 9.20 -10.34 25.44
N LEU A 136 9.16 -9.29 24.64
CA LEU A 136 9.86 -8.03 24.93
C LEU A 136 9.32 -7.34 26.19
N ARG A 137 8.02 -7.40 26.42
CA ARG A 137 7.40 -6.86 27.64
C ARG A 137 8.01 -7.52 28.90
N ARG A 138 8.17 -8.83 28.88
CA ARG A 138 8.75 -9.59 30.01
C ARG A 138 10.25 -9.35 30.18
N MET A 139 10.98 -9.16 29.10
CA MET A 139 12.45 -9.13 29.11
C MET A 139 13.03 -7.71 29.12
N ARG A 140 12.33 -6.74 28.55
CA ARG A 140 12.88 -5.42 28.20
C ARG A 140 11.96 -4.25 28.53
N GLY A 141 10.88 -4.48 29.28
CA GLY A 141 9.95 -3.44 29.72
C GLY A 141 8.87 -3.07 28.69
N GLY A 142 8.90 -3.59 27.48
CA GLY A 142 7.87 -3.39 26.49
C GLY A 142 8.37 -3.09 25.08
N ALA A 143 7.41 -2.99 24.17
CA ALA A 143 7.62 -2.59 22.79
C ALA A 143 6.39 -1.85 22.28
N ALA A 144 6.57 -0.89 21.38
CA ALA A 144 5.50 -0.36 20.57
C ALA A 144 5.07 -1.38 19.51
N VAL A 145 3.79 -1.40 19.16
CA VAL A 145 3.24 -2.33 18.16
C VAL A 145 2.62 -1.54 17.01
N VAL A 146 3.03 -1.87 15.77
CA VAL A 146 2.52 -1.23 14.56
C VAL A 146 2.08 -2.26 13.54
N MET A 147 0.79 -2.26 13.21
CA MET A 147 0.19 -3.15 12.22
C MET A 147 -0.76 -2.38 11.31
N GLY A 148 -0.98 -2.90 10.09
CA GLY A 148 -1.92 -2.33 9.14
C GLY A 148 -3.36 -2.26 9.68
N ALA A 149 -3.78 -3.25 10.49
CA ALA A 149 -5.10 -3.33 11.09
C ALA A 149 -5.36 -2.28 12.22
N LEU A 150 -4.35 -1.58 12.70
CA LEU A 150 -4.52 -0.54 13.71
C LEU A 150 -5.07 0.74 13.08
N SER A 151 -5.98 1.42 13.80
CA SER A 151 -6.43 2.75 13.40
C SER A 151 -5.25 3.73 13.28
N PRO A 152 -5.33 4.74 12.42
CA PRO A 152 -4.26 5.75 12.26
C PRO A 152 -3.87 6.40 13.58
N ARG A 153 -4.84 6.69 14.42
CA ARG A 153 -4.62 7.28 15.76
C ARG A 153 -3.79 6.36 16.66
N THR A 154 -4.16 5.10 16.74
CA THR A 154 -3.43 4.10 17.55
C THR A 154 -2.03 3.89 17.01
N ARG A 155 -1.89 3.75 15.70
CA ARG A 155 -0.59 3.61 15.02
C ARG A 155 0.34 4.79 15.32
N ASN A 156 -0.17 6.02 15.22
CA ASN A 156 0.60 7.22 15.53
C ASN A 156 1.03 7.28 17.01
N ALA A 157 0.17 6.87 17.93
CA ALA A 157 0.51 6.81 19.36
C ALA A 157 1.63 5.80 19.64
N GLN A 158 1.58 4.61 19.02
CA GLN A 158 2.64 3.60 19.13
C GLN A 158 3.98 4.09 18.57
N VAL A 159 3.92 4.75 17.42
CA VAL A 159 5.12 5.38 16.80
C VAL A 159 5.69 6.46 17.73
N ALA A 160 4.85 7.28 18.35
CA ALA A 160 5.29 8.33 19.27
C ALA A 160 5.97 7.75 20.51
N MET A 161 5.44 6.67 21.12
CA MET A 161 6.09 5.96 22.23
C MET A 161 7.50 5.48 21.88
N PHE A 162 7.66 4.91 20.68
CA PHE A 162 8.97 4.47 20.23
C PHE A 162 9.90 5.66 19.93
N GLN A 163 9.41 6.72 19.31
CA GLN A 163 10.25 7.89 18.98
C GLN A 163 10.68 8.67 20.21
N SER A 164 9.83 8.81 21.21
CA SER A 164 10.15 9.48 22.48
C SER A 164 11.17 8.71 23.34
N GLY A 165 11.40 7.42 23.02
CA GLY A 165 12.28 6.55 23.81
C GLY A 165 11.60 5.96 25.05
N GLU A 166 10.28 6.05 25.17
CA GLU A 166 9.51 5.38 26.22
C GLU A 166 9.68 3.86 26.12
N VAL A 167 9.79 3.34 24.90
CA VAL A 167 10.20 1.96 24.63
C VAL A 167 11.37 1.93 23.63
N ASP A 168 12.28 0.96 23.83
CA ASP A 168 13.46 0.79 22.97
C ASP A 168 13.20 -0.05 21.73
N TYR A 169 12.06 -0.74 21.68
CA TYR A 169 11.74 -1.72 20.63
C TYR A 169 10.39 -1.40 19.98
N LEU A 170 10.32 -1.70 18.69
CA LEU A 170 9.09 -1.64 17.89
C LEU A 170 8.86 -3.02 17.27
N VAL A 171 7.67 -3.57 17.41
CA VAL A 171 7.26 -4.79 16.68
C VAL A 171 6.22 -4.40 15.64
N ALA A 172 6.45 -4.79 14.39
CA ALA A 172 5.58 -4.36 13.30
C ALA A 172 5.37 -5.46 12.26
N THR A 173 4.31 -5.30 11.47
CA THR A 173 4.19 -6.01 10.19
C THR A 173 5.00 -5.28 9.10
N ASP A 174 4.91 -5.74 7.85
CA ASP A 174 5.47 -5.05 6.69
C ASP A 174 4.95 -3.60 6.51
N ALA A 175 3.88 -3.23 7.22
CA ALA A 175 3.42 -1.84 7.33
C ALA A 175 4.52 -0.85 7.76
N ILE A 176 5.59 -1.32 8.43
CA ILE A 176 6.78 -0.51 8.73
C ILE A 176 7.47 -0.01 7.46
N GLY A 177 7.39 -0.78 6.38
CA GLY A 177 8.03 -0.46 5.10
C GLY A 177 7.45 0.78 4.42
N MET A 178 6.23 1.21 4.74
CA MET A 178 5.51 2.28 4.05
C MET A 178 5.00 3.37 5.01
N GLY A 179 5.19 4.63 4.63
CA GLY A 179 4.53 5.78 5.25
C GLY A 179 4.99 6.19 6.66
N LEU A 180 5.81 5.39 7.35
CA LEU A 180 6.27 5.70 8.70
C LEU A 180 7.64 6.38 8.70
N ASN A 181 7.74 7.49 9.45
CA ASN A 181 9.00 8.16 9.68
C ASN A 181 9.58 7.69 11.02
N LEU A 182 10.41 6.66 11.00
CA LEU A 182 11.00 6.03 12.17
C LEU A 182 12.51 6.23 12.21
N ASP A 183 13.03 6.49 13.41
CA ASP A 183 14.48 6.46 13.67
C ASP A 183 14.83 5.08 14.26
N VAL A 184 15.23 4.17 13.38
CA VAL A 184 15.52 2.78 13.68
C VAL A 184 17.00 2.52 13.42
N ALA A 185 17.71 1.93 14.40
CA ALA A 185 19.12 1.58 14.25
C ALA A 185 19.30 0.18 13.63
N HIS A 186 18.38 -0.74 13.94
CA HIS A 186 18.46 -2.13 13.49
C HIS A 186 17.07 -2.66 13.13
N VAL A 187 17.00 -3.41 12.03
CA VAL A 187 15.78 -4.15 11.62
C VAL A 187 16.04 -5.64 11.72
N ALA A 188 15.25 -6.34 12.53
CA ALA A 188 15.30 -7.78 12.70
C ALA A 188 14.05 -8.44 12.10
N PHE A 189 14.25 -9.37 11.16
CA PHE A 189 13.15 -10.13 10.57
C PHE A 189 12.89 -11.39 11.40
N VAL A 190 11.64 -11.59 11.82
CA VAL A 190 11.19 -12.85 12.45
C VAL A 190 11.15 -13.97 11.41
N SER A 191 10.68 -13.65 10.21
CA SER A 191 10.61 -14.56 9.08
C SER A 191 10.94 -13.80 7.79
N LEU A 192 11.42 -14.49 6.76
CA LEU A 192 11.60 -13.97 5.41
C LEU A 192 10.49 -14.47 4.46
N SER A 193 9.37 -14.93 5.02
CA SER A 193 8.22 -15.39 4.24
C SER A 193 6.93 -14.78 4.78
N LYS A 194 6.02 -14.44 3.87
CA LYS A 194 4.69 -13.92 4.19
C LYS A 194 3.60 -14.66 3.45
N PHE A 195 2.38 -14.57 3.94
CA PHE A 195 1.18 -14.97 3.21
C PHE A 195 0.75 -13.80 2.32
N ASP A 196 0.54 -14.06 1.02
CA ASP A 196 0.23 -13.02 0.02
C ASP A 196 -1.26 -12.94 -0.33
N GLY A 197 -2.12 -13.54 0.49
CA GLY A 197 -3.56 -13.64 0.27
C GLY A 197 -3.96 -14.99 -0.34
N SER A 198 -3.03 -15.72 -0.99
CA SER A 198 -3.31 -17.04 -1.60
C SER A 198 -2.36 -18.12 -1.11
N ARG A 199 -1.09 -17.82 -0.93
CA ARG A 199 -0.06 -18.79 -0.52
C ARG A 199 1.03 -18.14 0.32
N ARG A 200 1.75 -18.97 1.06
CA ARG A 200 2.97 -18.54 1.75
C ARG A 200 4.12 -18.48 0.75
N ARG A 201 4.77 -17.34 0.65
CA ARG A 201 5.94 -17.14 -0.22
C ARG A 201 7.08 -16.41 0.50
N ARG A 202 8.28 -16.58 0.00
CA ARG A 202 9.43 -15.77 0.41
C ARG A 202 9.23 -14.33 -0.02
N LEU A 203 9.71 -13.40 0.77
CA LEU A 203 9.78 -11.98 0.40
C LEU A 203 10.68 -11.81 -0.82
N THR A 204 10.33 -10.88 -1.67
CA THR A 204 11.23 -10.43 -2.74
C THR A 204 12.36 -9.60 -2.16
N VAL A 205 13.49 -9.51 -2.85
CA VAL A 205 14.63 -8.67 -2.43
C VAL A 205 14.21 -7.21 -2.27
N ALA A 206 13.30 -6.71 -3.11
CA ALA A 206 12.77 -5.36 -3.03
C ALA A 206 11.96 -5.14 -1.73
N GLU A 207 11.10 -6.11 -1.35
CA GLU A 207 10.35 -6.06 -0.07
C GLU A 207 11.30 -6.11 1.13
N MET A 208 12.29 -7.01 1.10
CA MET A 208 13.31 -7.10 2.15
C MET A 208 14.08 -5.78 2.29
N ALA A 209 14.50 -5.20 1.19
CA ALA A 209 15.25 -3.95 1.17
C ALA A 209 14.43 -2.75 1.62
N GLN A 210 13.16 -2.68 1.27
CA GLN A 210 12.24 -1.62 1.69
C GLN A 210 12.06 -1.63 3.22
N ILE A 211 11.95 -2.83 3.79
CA ILE A 211 11.85 -3.04 5.24
C ILE A 211 13.19 -2.77 5.92
N ALA A 212 14.28 -3.41 5.47
CA ALA A 212 15.62 -3.23 6.01
C ALA A 212 16.10 -1.77 5.91
N GLY A 213 15.73 -1.09 4.83
CA GLY A 213 16.03 0.32 4.56
C GLY A 213 15.44 1.31 5.56
N ARG A 214 14.59 0.85 6.48
CA ARG A 214 14.14 1.66 7.62
C ARG A 214 15.21 1.81 8.70
N ALA A 215 16.20 0.91 8.73
CA ALA A 215 17.35 1.05 9.61
C ALA A 215 18.33 2.08 9.06
N GLY A 216 18.74 3.01 9.89
CA GLY A 216 19.66 4.09 9.54
C GLY A 216 19.03 5.12 8.58
N ARG A 217 18.98 6.36 8.97
CA ARG A 217 18.47 7.44 8.15
C ARG A 217 19.38 8.65 8.19
N HIS A 218 19.38 9.41 7.11
CA HIS A 218 20.23 10.58 6.92
C HIS A 218 21.71 10.20 7.04
N GLN A 219 22.38 10.60 8.11
CA GLN A 219 23.81 10.37 8.35
C GLN A 219 24.09 9.23 9.33
N ARG A 220 23.06 8.51 9.79
CA ARG A 220 23.24 7.38 10.73
C ARG A 220 23.19 6.07 9.98
N ASP A 221 24.22 5.26 10.13
CA ASP A 221 24.26 3.91 9.59
C ASP A 221 23.22 3.02 10.27
N GLY A 222 22.72 2.05 9.51
CA GLY A 222 21.75 1.09 9.96
C GLY A 222 22.22 -0.34 9.74
N SER A 223 21.61 -1.26 10.45
CA SER A 223 21.88 -2.68 10.26
C SER A 223 20.58 -3.49 10.17
N PHE A 224 20.66 -4.63 9.52
CA PHE A 224 19.54 -5.57 9.42
C PHE A 224 20.00 -7.00 9.63
N GLY A 225 19.06 -7.87 9.96
CA GLY A 225 19.33 -9.30 10.16
C GLY A 225 18.06 -10.06 10.50
N THR A 226 18.21 -11.29 10.97
CA THR A 226 17.08 -12.14 11.36
C THR A 226 17.09 -12.41 12.88
N LEU A 227 15.95 -12.85 13.41
CA LEU A 227 15.92 -13.44 14.75
C LEU A 227 16.49 -14.86 14.71
N ALA A 228 17.43 -15.14 15.60
CA ALA A 228 18.00 -16.48 15.75
C ALA A 228 16.97 -17.47 16.30
N GLY A 229 16.89 -18.64 15.69
CA GLY A 229 15.99 -19.73 16.11
C GLY A 229 14.71 -19.84 15.29
N GLU A 230 14.42 -18.87 14.41
CA GLU A 230 13.20 -18.86 13.56
C GLU A 230 13.41 -19.51 12.17
N GLY A 231 14.60 -20.04 11.90
CA GLY A 231 14.90 -20.83 10.70
C GLY A 231 14.93 -20.08 9.37
N SER A 232 14.93 -18.74 9.39
CA SER A 232 15.00 -17.92 8.17
C SER A 232 16.31 -17.16 8.14
N GLU A 233 17.09 -17.37 7.08
CA GLU A 233 18.35 -16.65 6.84
C GLU A 233 18.34 -16.00 5.46
N PHE A 234 19.01 -14.86 5.34
CA PHE A 234 19.26 -14.22 4.05
C PHE A 234 20.31 -15.03 3.28
N THR A 235 20.12 -15.14 1.96
CA THR A 235 21.19 -15.66 1.11
C THR A 235 22.27 -14.59 0.92
N PRO A 236 23.52 -14.99 0.59
CA PRO A 236 24.57 -14.01 0.29
C PRO A 236 24.18 -13.01 -0.81
N GLU A 237 23.46 -13.47 -1.83
CA GLU A 237 23.01 -12.65 -2.95
C GLU A 237 21.96 -11.61 -2.50
N GLU A 238 21.02 -12.01 -1.62
CA GLU A 238 20.05 -11.10 -1.02
C GLU A 238 20.74 -10.02 -0.17
N VAL A 239 21.72 -10.41 0.63
CA VAL A 239 22.52 -9.48 1.44
C VAL A 239 23.22 -8.46 0.55
N LEU A 240 23.95 -8.92 -0.46
CA LEU A 240 24.67 -8.04 -1.39
C LEU A 240 23.73 -7.09 -2.14
N ALA A 241 22.57 -7.58 -2.56
CA ALA A 241 21.58 -6.76 -3.24
C ALA A 241 20.97 -5.67 -2.35
N ILE A 242 20.69 -6.01 -1.07
CA ILE A 242 20.14 -5.07 -0.09
C ILE A 242 21.18 -4.01 0.30
N GLU A 243 22.41 -4.42 0.64
CA GLU A 243 23.50 -3.51 0.99
C GLU A 243 23.90 -2.59 -0.16
N GLY A 244 23.96 -3.14 -1.38
CA GLY A 244 24.30 -2.41 -2.61
C GLY A 244 23.15 -1.64 -3.23
N HIS A 245 21.93 -1.71 -2.66
CA HIS A 245 20.70 -1.17 -3.26
C HIS A 245 20.51 -1.56 -4.73
N SER A 246 20.91 -2.79 -5.09
CA SER A 246 20.82 -3.33 -6.43
C SER A 246 19.58 -4.22 -6.55
N PHE A 247 18.55 -3.71 -7.22
CA PHE A 247 17.28 -4.42 -7.41
C PHE A 247 17.06 -4.75 -8.87
N PRO A 248 16.30 -5.83 -9.16
CA PRO A 248 15.89 -6.14 -10.52
C PRO A 248 15.23 -4.93 -11.17
N ARG A 249 15.54 -4.71 -12.44
CA ARG A 249 14.91 -3.65 -13.23
C ARG A 249 13.42 -3.95 -13.37
N LEU A 250 12.62 -2.90 -13.37
CA LEU A 250 11.22 -2.96 -13.73
C LEU A 250 11.10 -2.63 -15.21
N ASP A 251 10.71 -3.62 -16.00
CA ASP A 251 10.55 -3.47 -17.45
C ASP A 251 9.10 -3.21 -17.85
N TRP A 252 8.17 -3.31 -16.89
CA TRP A 252 6.74 -3.05 -17.10
C TRP A 252 6.08 -2.47 -15.87
N LEU A 253 4.94 -1.78 -16.09
CA LEU A 253 3.96 -1.39 -15.08
C LEU A 253 2.61 -1.99 -15.46
N PHE A 254 1.77 -2.28 -14.46
CA PHE A 254 0.41 -2.73 -14.72
C PHE A 254 -0.48 -1.56 -15.10
N TRP A 255 -1.31 -1.77 -16.11
CA TRP A 255 -2.20 -0.76 -16.65
C TRP A 255 -3.63 -1.29 -16.78
N ARG A 256 -4.59 -0.42 -16.55
CA ARG A 256 -6.01 -0.62 -16.85
C ARG A 256 -6.60 0.72 -17.28
N GLU A 257 -7.66 0.71 -18.12
CA GLU A 257 -8.35 1.93 -18.49
C GLU A 257 -8.91 2.62 -17.23
N ALA A 258 -8.47 3.84 -16.97
CA ALA A 258 -8.83 4.60 -15.77
C ALA A 258 -10.13 5.40 -15.93
N LYS A 259 -10.58 5.60 -17.17
CA LYS A 259 -11.81 6.32 -17.52
C LYS A 259 -12.71 5.43 -18.38
N PRO A 260 -13.18 4.30 -17.82
CA PRO A 260 -14.06 3.41 -18.57
C PRO A 260 -15.38 4.09 -18.87
N ARG A 261 -16.02 3.72 -19.98
CA ARG A 261 -17.34 4.21 -20.35
C ARG A 261 -18.42 3.42 -19.63
N PHE A 262 -19.45 4.10 -19.19
CA PHE A 262 -20.56 3.53 -18.42
C PHE A 262 -21.87 3.43 -19.23
N ASN A 263 -21.78 3.35 -20.55
CA ASN A 263 -22.95 3.28 -21.43
C ASN A 263 -23.81 2.03 -21.14
N ASP A 264 -23.15 0.90 -21.00
CA ASP A 264 -23.69 -0.41 -20.65
C ASP A 264 -22.61 -1.30 -20.05
N ILE A 265 -23.02 -2.44 -19.47
CA ILE A 265 -22.11 -3.39 -18.82
C ILE A 265 -21.05 -3.97 -19.76
N ALA A 266 -21.45 -4.29 -21.00
CA ALA A 266 -20.53 -4.90 -21.96
C ALA A 266 -19.42 -3.90 -22.34
N THR A 267 -19.77 -2.65 -22.56
CA THR A 267 -18.82 -1.56 -22.82
C THR A 267 -17.89 -1.34 -21.64
N LEU A 268 -18.42 -1.33 -20.41
CA LEU A 268 -17.60 -1.20 -19.19
C LEU A 268 -16.59 -2.33 -19.07
N ILE A 269 -17.03 -3.58 -19.20
CA ILE A 269 -16.13 -4.75 -19.12
C ILE A 269 -15.07 -4.72 -20.24
N ALA A 270 -15.48 -4.36 -21.47
CA ALA A 270 -14.55 -4.26 -22.59
C ALA A 270 -13.47 -3.19 -22.35
N ASP A 271 -13.83 -2.04 -21.79
CA ASP A 271 -12.88 -0.99 -21.44
C ASP A 271 -11.93 -1.44 -20.31
N LEU A 272 -12.44 -2.12 -19.28
CA LEU A 272 -11.62 -2.63 -18.18
C LEU A 272 -10.68 -3.77 -18.58
N GLU A 273 -11.02 -4.55 -19.62
CA GLU A 273 -10.19 -5.63 -20.18
C GLU A 273 -9.34 -5.17 -21.37
N LYS A 274 -9.40 -3.89 -21.72
CA LYS A 274 -8.63 -3.33 -22.83
C LYS A 274 -7.13 -3.53 -22.62
N LYS A 275 -6.43 -3.94 -23.67
CA LYS A 275 -4.98 -4.08 -23.65
C LYS A 275 -4.31 -2.70 -23.76
N PRO A 276 -3.21 -2.47 -23.05
CA PRO A 276 -2.46 -1.23 -23.20
C PRO A 276 -1.85 -1.12 -24.60
N GLY A 277 -1.89 0.08 -25.16
CA GLY A 277 -1.32 0.36 -26.49
C GLY A 277 0.13 0.85 -26.48
N ARG A 278 0.82 0.81 -25.32
CA ARG A 278 2.20 1.34 -25.19
C ARG A 278 3.15 0.27 -24.68
N PRO A 279 4.38 0.18 -25.23
CA PRO A 279 5.43 -0.68 -24.70
C PRO A 279 5.70 -0.38 -23.22
N GLY A 280 6.04 -1.40 -22.44
CA GLY A 280 6.30 -1.26 -21.01
C GLY A 280 5.05 -1.25 -20.14
N LEU A 281 3.86 -1.40 -20.73
CA LEU A 281 2.61 -1.56 -19.97
C LEU A 281 2.07 -2.98 -20.18
N LEU A 282 1.67 -3.63 -19.08
CA LEU A 282 0.97 -4.90 -19.08
C LEU A 282 -0.46 -4.71 -18.57
N PRO A 283 -1.43 -5.50 -19.09
CA PRO A 283 -2.77 -5.49 -18.51
C PRO A 283 -2.69 -5.80 -17.02
N ALA A 284 -3.42 -5.04 -16.20
CA ALA A 284 -3.55 -5.35 -14.78
C ALA A 284 -4.08 -6.80 -14.64
N PRO A 285 -3.55 -7.60 -13.71
CA PRO A 285 -4.14 -8.89 -13.39
C PRO A 285 -5.63 -8.72 -13.08
N LYS A 286 -6.40 -9.81 -13.17
CA LYS A 286 -7.82 -9.76 -12.79
C LYS A 286 -7.91 -9.42 -11.30
N VAL A 287 -8.20 -8.17 -11.02
CA VAL A 287 -8.45 -7.69 -9.66
C VAL A 287 -9.87 -8.03 -9.24
N ILE A 288 -10.07 -8.14 -7.95
CA ILE A 288 -11.31 -8.63 -7.34
C ILE A 288 -12.55 -7.83 -7.81
N ASP A 289 -12.40 -6.52 -8.02
CA ASP A 289 -13.47 -5.63 -8.49
C ASP A 289 -14.06 -6.06 -9.84
N LEU A 290 -13.22 -6.41 -10.81
CA LEU A 290 -13.67 -6.88 -12.13
C LEU A 290 -14.30 -8.28 -12.03
N LEU A 291 -13.76 -9.15 -11.18
CA LEU A 291 -14.34 -10.48 -10.96
C LEU A 291 -15.72 -10.37 -10.31
N VAL A 292 -15.82 -9.54 -9.27
CA VAL A 292 -17.10 -9.22 -8.61
C VAL A 292 -18.10 -8.62 -9.59
N LEU A 293 -17.69 -7.62 -10.39
CA LEU A 293 -18.56 -7.03 -11.41
C LEU A 293 -19.12 -8.09 -12.36
N LYS A 294 -18.26 -8.95 -12.92
CA LYS A 294 -18.68 -10.02 -13.82
C LYS A 294 -19.70 -10.94 -13.17
N ARG A 295 -19.44 -11.36 -11.93
CA ARG A 295 -20.33 -12.22 -11.18
C ARG A 295 -21.68 -11.55 -10.87
N LEU A 296 -21.67 -10.28 -10.49
CA LEU A 296 -22.89 -9.50 -10.29
C LEU A 296 -23.73 -9.43 -11.56
N THR A 297 -23.11 -9.28 -12.71
CA THR A 297 -23.82 -9.21 -14.00
C THR A 297 -24.38 -10.53 -14.48
N GLU A 298 -24.02 -11.67 -13.86
CA GLU A 298 -24.64 -12.98 -14.10
C GLU A 298 -25.90 -13.19 -13.27
N MET A 299 -26.09 -12.42 -12.19
CA MET A 299 -27.25 -12.54 -11.29
C MET A 299 -28.49 -11.86 -11.87
N PRO A 300 -29.62 -12.60 -12.08
CA PRO A 300 -30.84 -12.01 -12.66
C PRO A 300 -31.40 -10.82 -11.89
N ASP A 301 -31.37 -10.92 -10.55
CA ASP A 301 -31.89 -9.87 -9.66
C ASP A 301 -31.08 -8.58 -9.77
N VAL A 302 -29.75 -8.69 -9.91
CA VAL A 302 -28.87 -7.55 -10.14
C VAL A 302 -29.14 -6.92 -11.51
N LYS A 303 -29.24 -7.74 -12.56
CA LYS A 303 -29.53 -7.30 -13.93
C LYS A 303 -30.82 -6.50 -14.04
N SER A 304 -31.87 -6.95 -13.36
CA SER A 304 -33.20 -6.33 -13.45
C SER A 304 -33.22 -4.88 -12.95
N LEU A 305 -32.24 -4.48 -12.12
CA LEU A 305 -32.12 -3.14 -11.55
C LEU A 305 -31.25 -2.21 -12.41
N ILE A 306 -30.58 -2.71 -13.45
CA ILE A 306 -29.74 -1.91 -14.34
C ILE A 306 -30.59 -1.43 -15.53
N ARG A 307 -31.01 -0.16 -15.51
CA ARG A 307 -31.89 0.42 -16.52
C ARG A 307 -31.26 1.57 -17.30
N HIS A 308 -30.30 2.25 -16.68
CA HIS A 308 -29.68 3.47 -17.22
C HIS A 308 -28.16 3.43 -17.05
N PRO A 309 -27.40 4.21 -17.84
CA PRO A 309 -25.94 4.33 -17.68
C PRO A 309 -25.49 4.70 -16.27
N VAL A 310 -26.28 5.48 -15.53
CA VAL A 310 -25.99 5.83 -14.15
C VAL A 310 -26.00 4.60 -13.22
N ASP A 311 -26.85 3.61 -13.51
CA ASP A 311 -26.90 2.37 -12.73
C ASP A 311 -25.66 1.51 -12.99
N VAL A 312 -25.12 1.54 -14.21
CA VAL A 312 -23.85 0.88 -14.56
C VAL A 312 -22.69 1.49 -13.76
N ALA A 313 -22.63 2.82 -13.69
CA ALA A 313 -21.59 3.52 -12.90
C ALA A 313 -21.70 3.18 -11.40
N ARG A 314 -22.91 3.19 -10.85
CA ARG A 314 -23.15 2.82 -9.44
C ARG A 314 -22.83 1.37 -9.15
N LEU A 315 -23.18 0.45 -10.07
CA LEU A 315 -22.83 -0.96 -9.92
C LEU A 315 -21.31 -1.15 -9.87
N TRP A 316 -20.57 -0.40 -10.69
CA TRP A 316 -19.11 -0.40 -10.65
C TRP A 316 -18.58 0.13 -9.32
N GLU A 317 -19.11 1.24 -8.80
CA GLU A 317 -18.72 1.76 -7.48
C GLU A 317 -18.91 0.72 -6.37
N VAL A 318 -20.02 -0.01 -6.41
CA VAL A 318 -20.32 -1.07 -5.43
C VAL A 318 -19.41 -2.28 -5.64
N ALA A 319 -19.11 -2.66 -6.88
CA ALA A 319 -18.17 -3.75 -7.19
C ALA A 319 -16.72 -3.45 -6.75
N CYS A 320 -16.35 -2.16 -6.67
CA CYS A 320 -15.05 -1.71 -6.17
C CYS A 320 -14.92 -1.71 -4.64
N LEU A 321 -15.96 -2.05 -3.89
CA LEU A 321 -15.86 -2.17 -2.43
C LEU A 321 -14.86 -3.27 -2.06
N PRO A 322 -13.90 -2.98 -1.16
CA PRO A 322 -12.90 -3.94 -0.79
C PRO A 322 -13.47 -5.08 0.07
N ASP A 323 -12.97 -6.29 -0.15
CA ASP A 323 -13.25 -7.44 0.72
C ASP A 323 -12.42 -7.32 2.01
N PHE A 324 -12.92 -6.53 2.96
CA PHE A 324 -12.23 -6.27 4.24
C PHE A 324 -12.00 -7.53 5.09
N ARG A 325 -12.77 -8.60 4.86
CA ARG A 325 -12.69 -9.84 5.62
C ARG A 325 -11.89 -10.93 4.93
N GLN A 326 -11.49 -10.68 3.69
CA GLN A 326 -10.80 -11.69 2.85
C GLN A 326 -11.60 -13.00 2.74
N MET A 327 -12.92 -12.88 2.65
CA MET A 327 -13.85 -14.02 2.55
C MET A 327 -13.82 -14.69 1.16
N GLY A 328 -13.15 -14.07 0.21
CA GLY A 328 -13.04 -14.53 -1.16
C GLY A 328 -14.16 -14.04 -2.07
N GLU A 329 -13.92 -14.14 -3.38
CA GLU A 329 -14.75 -13.56 -4.44
C GLU A 329 -16.24 -13.95 -4.32
N GLU A 330 -16.51 -15.19 -3.98
CA GLU A 330 -17.91 -15.68 -3.97
C GLU A 330 -18.75 -15.05 -2.85
N HIS A 331 -18.24 -15.06 -1.62
CA HIS A 331 -18.94 -14.48 -0.48
C HIS A 331 -19.03 -12.96 -0.61
N HIS A 332 -17.93 -12.35 -1.02
CA HIS A 332 -17.92 -10.90 -1.25
C HIS A 332 -18.91 -10.49 -2.33
N SER A 333 -19.03 -11.22 -3.44
CA SER A 333 -20.01 -10.92 -4.49
C SER A 333 -21.45 -11.03 -4.01
N ARG A 334 -21.77 -11.98 -3.13
CA ARG A 334 -23.12 -12.10 -2.53
C ARG A 334 -23.43 -10.91 -1.62
N PHE A 335 -22.48 -10.50 -0.79
CA PHE A 335 -22.62 -9.32 0.05
C PHE A 335 -22.86 -8.06 -0.80
N VAL A 336 -22.05 -7.86 -1.81
CA VAL A 336 -22.16 -6.72 -2.73
C VAL A 336 -23.48 -6.75 -3.50
N ALA A 337 -23.97 -7.92 -3.92
CA ALA A 337 -25.29 -8.09 -4.55
C ALA A 337 -26.42 -7.67 -3.62
N SER A 338 -26.38 -8.06 -2.36
CA SER A 338 -27.37 -7.64 -1.35
C SER A 338 -27.35 -6.12 -1.18
N LEU A 339 -26.19 -5.54 -1.09
CA LEU A 339 -26.02 -4.07 -0.99
C LEU A 339 -26.59 -3.35 -2.22
N TRP A 340 -26.34 -3.88 -3.42
CA TRP A 340 -26.89 -3.35 -4.66
C TRP A 340 -28.43 -3.36 -4.70
N GLN A 341 -29.06 -4.45 -4.26
CA GLN A 341 -30.51 -4.57 -4.18
C GLN A 341 -31.12 -3.50 -3.25
N TYR A 342 -30.51 -3.24 -2.10
CA TYR A 342 -30.95 -2.18 -1.19
C TYR A 342 -30.86 -0.79 -1.82
N LEU A 343 -29.75 -0.49 -2.45
CA LEU A 343 -29.58 0.79 -3.16
C LEU A 343 -30.60 0.97 -4.30
N GLY A 344 -30.94 -0.13 -4.99
CA GLY A 344 -31.94 -0.14 -6.07
C GLY A 344 -33.38 0.06 -5.60
N GLN A 345 -33.68 -0.22 -4.34
CA GLN A 345 -35.00 0.01 -3.71
C GLN A 345 -35.16 1.43 -3.19
N GLY A 346 -34.15 2.29 -3.35
CA GLY A 346 -34.19 3.69 -2.91
C GLY A 346 -34.01 3.89 -1.42
N GLU A 347 -33.61 2.87 -0.69
CA GLU A 347 -33.33 2.94 0.73
C GLU A 347 -32.05 3.75 0.99
N ARG A 348 -32.16 4.76 1.88
CA ARG A 348 -31.05 5.64 2.23
C ARG A 348 -30.20 5.12 3.39
N VAL A 349 -30.65 4.06 4.07
CA VAL A 349 -30.00 3.47 5.26
C VAL A 349 -29.88 1.98 5.04
N ILE A 350 -28.67 1.46 5.16
CA ILE A 350 -28.42 0.02 5.11
C ILE A 350 -28.90 -0.59 6.44
N PRO A 351 -29.86 -1.54 6.41
CA PRO A 351 -30.36 -2.16 7.64
C PRO A 351 -29.24 -2.88 8.41
N HIS A 352 -29.25 -2.77 9.71
CA HIS A 352 -28.28 -3.40 10.61
C HIS A 352 -28.16 -4.94 10.38
N GLY A 353 -29.22 -5.58 9.92
CA GLY A 353 -29.25 -7.03 9.65
C GLY A 353 -28.34 -7.50 8.52
N ILE A 354 -27.97 -6.63 7.56
CA ILE A 354 -27.01 -6.99 6.50
C ILE A 354 -25.61 -7.14 7.09
N TYR A 355 -25.26 -6.29 8.03
CA TYR A 355 -23.97 -6.41 8.73
C TYR A 355 -23.96 -7.56 9.74
N ALA A 356 -25.10 -7.89 10.36
CA ALA A 356 -25.19 -8.91 11.40
C ALA A 356 -25.14 -10.34 10.87
N ASN A 357 -25.63 -10.61 9.66
CA ASN A 357 -25.60 -11.94 9.05
C ASN A 357 -24.24 -12.28 8.41
N GLU A 358 -23.36 -11.31 8.30
CA GLU A 358 -22.01 -11.47 7.75
C GLU A 358 -20.91 -11.25 8.82
N LEU A 359 -21.31 -10.92 10.06
CA LEU A 359 -20.47 -10.90 11.25
C LEU A 359 -20.43 -12.26 11.93
#